data_b6645041276b74394e5d5e2a0fad5720
#
_entry.id   b6645041276b74394e5d5e2a0fad5720
#
_cell.length_a   1.000
_cell.length_b   1.000
_cell.length_c   1.000
_cell.angle_alpha   90.00
_cell.angle_beta   90.00
_cell.angle_gamma   90.00
#
_symmetry.space_group_name_H-M   'P 1'
#
loop_
_entity.id
_entity.type
_entity.pdbx_description
1 polymer ?
#
loop_
_entity_poly.entity_id
_entity_poly.type
_entity_poly.pdbx_seq_one_letter_code
_entity_poly.pdbx_strand_id
1 'polypeptide(L)'
;VAGLVAGCGSKDDGKATDGGDSGEGGGGYHFEVVVKSFQSTYWQAAITGVDTKAEELGVTVNKTGPNAESDIADQVQQLNNAINQNPDGIALAANSQDAVLEALQTALDKEIPVVCFDTGVPNAPEGSVIATIATDNEAAGAVAAENMYEVIKDTIANATDQVRIGEVNQDATSANISGRGMGFINKMKELIEADGKTVAVVGNQYYVDQVENNGDEASADVIIEVAVPAQTTVELSSTEASNIMTKEDTIAIFGSNQVTAEGVLTANQNLSVLAATPEDGIVGVGFDAGATLKAAVADGTLIGAVTQAPVDQGSLAIQALYDYCEGKEVKDIATDSYWYDAENMEEDDIAPNLYD
;
A
#
# COMPACT_ATOMS: atom_id res chain seq x y z
N VAL A 1 3.78 46.48 -64.78
CA VAL A 1 5.11 47.02 -65.11
C VAL A 1 6.11 46.47 -64.17
N ALA A 2 6.84 45.66 -64.66
CA ALA A 2 8.12 45.00 -64.64
C ALA A 2 9.18 45.58 -63.70
N GLY A 3 10.06 44.72 -63.24
CA GLY A 3 11.38 45.03 -62.74
C GLY A 3 12.01 43.93 -61.91
N LEU A 4 12.54 42.89 -62.57
CA LEU A 4 13.58 42.01 -62.06
C LEU A 4 14.91 42.80 -61.96
N VAL A 5 15.73 42.50 -60.92
CA VAL A 5 17.20 42.40 -61.10
C VAL A 5 17.77 41.44 -60.06
N ALA A 6 18.51 40.47 -60.57
CA ALA A 6 19.36 39.54 -59.87
C ALA A 6 20.73 40.16 -59.58
N GLY A 7 21.42 39.73 -58.55
CA GLY A 7 22.82 40.06 -58.28
C GLY A 7 23.48 39.00 -57.42
N CYS A 8 24.42 38.28 -58.07
CA CYS A 8 25.26 37.21 -57.49
C CYS A 8 26.50 37.75 -56.75
N GLY A 9 26.99 36.92 -55.80
CA GLY A 9 28.42 36.70 -55.51
C GLY A 9 28.97 37.46 -54.31
N SER A 10 29.64 36.87 -53.35
CA SER A 10 30.85 36.09 -53.40
C SER A 10 31.13 35.45 -52.03
N LYS A 11 31.89 34.39 -52.09
CA LYS A 11 32.52 33.68 -50.95
C LYS A 11 33.48 34.60 -50.18
N ASP A 12 33.50 34.39 -48.83
CA ASP A 12 34.83 34.38 -48.21
C ASP A 12 34.85 33.47 -46.98
N ASP A 13 35.98 32.75 -46.85
CA ASP A 13 36.27 31.76 -45.83
C ASP A 13 36.69 32.42 -44.52
N GLY A 14 36.29 31.79 -43.39
CA GLY A 14 36.77 32.28 -42.07
C GLY A 14 36.39 31.44 -40.87
N LYS A 15 37.08 30.30 -40.68
CA LYS A 15 37.56 29.78 -39.40
C LYS A 15 36.58 29.35 -38.35
N ALA A 16 36.53 28.02 -38.13
CA ALA A 16 36.00 27.31 -36.98
C ALA A 16 36.54 27.88 -35.66
N THR A 17 35.64 28.15 -34.73
CA THR A 17 35.90 28.08 -33.29
C THR A 17 34.97 27.06 -32.72
N ASP A 18 35.57 25.99 -32.27
CA ASP A 18 35.04 24.96 -31.39
C ASP A 18 34.54 25.65 -30.13
N GLY A 19 33.26 25.49 -29.85
CA GLY A 19 32.57 25.90 -28.65
C GLY A 19 31.49 24.89 -28.47
N GLY A 20 31.84 23.77 -27.85
CA GLY A 20 30.86 22.80 -27.40
C GLY A 20 29.88 23.45 -26.42
N ASP A 21 28.75 23.82 -26.92
CA ASP A 21 27.54 24.00 -26.10
C ASP A 21 26.78 22.68 -26.20
N SER A 22 26.97 21.86 -25.18
CA SER A 22 26.08 20.78 -24.86
C SER A 22 24.77 21.42 -24.42
N GLY A 23 23.97 21.84 -25.37
CA GLY A 23 22.58 22.23 -25.15
C GLY A 23 21.85 21.02 -24.62
N GLU A 24 21.56 21.06 -23.33
CA GLU A 24 20.54 20.26 -22.67
C GLU A 24 19.27 20.32 -23.51
N GLY A 25 18.98 19.22 -24.19
CA GLY A 25 17.67 18.96 -24.76
C GLY A 25 16.71 18.68 -23.63
N GLY A 26 16.20 19.71 -22.96
CA GLY A 26 15.15 19.59 -21.96
C GLY A 26 13.79 19.36 -22.62
N GLY A 27 13.59 18.22 -23.26
CA GLY A 27 12.29 17.63 -23.45
C GLY A 27 12.03 16.78 -22.21
N GLY A 28 11.27 17.30 -21.23
CA GLY A 28 11.00 16.58 -20.01
C GLY A 28 10.22 15.29 -20.32
N TYR A 29 10.59 14.19 -19.65
CA TYR A 29 9.88 12.93 -19.75
C TYR A 29 8.41 13.07 -19.33
N HIS A 30 7.57 12.19 -19.88
CA HIS A 30 6.16 12.09 -19.50
C HIS A 30 5.89 10.72 -18.90
N PHE A 31 5.40 10.70 -17.67
CA PHE A 31 5.03 9.47 -16.97
C PHE A 31 3.52 9.39 -16.71
N GLU A 32 2.99 8.18 -16.81
CA GLU A 32 1.65 7.85 -16.36
C GLU A 32 1.72 7.22 -14.97
N VAL A 33 0.83 7.63 -14.07
CA VAL A 33 0.74 7.11 -12.69
C VAL A 33 -0.65 6.52 -12.48
N VAL A 34 -0.69 5.24 -12.19
CA VAL A 34 -1.95 4.51 -11.95
C VAL A 34 -2.00 4.08 -10.50
N VAL A 35 -2.83 4.76 -9.70
CA VAL A 35 -3.05 4.49 -8.28
C VAL A 35 -4.20 3.50 -8.08
N LYS A 36 -4.34 2.95 -6.88
CA LYS A 36 -5.44 2.02 -6.57
C LYS A 36 -6.79 2.72 -6.46
N SER A 37 -6.80 3.98 -5.99
CA SER A 37 -8.03 4.76 -5.86
C SER A 37 -7.69 6.21 -5.45
N PHE A 38 -8.67 7.10 -5.54
CA PHE A 38 -8.58 8.46 -4.98
C PHE A 38 -9.40 8.64 -3.69
N GLN A 39 -9.96 7.58 -3.14
CA GLN A 39 -10.91 7.65 -2.02
C GLN A 39 -10.24 7.87 -0.66
N SER A 40 -9.02 7.40 -0.45
CA SER A 40 -8.33 7.55 0.84
C SER A 40 -7.28 8.66 0.82
N THR A 41 -7.02 9.26 1.97
CA THR A 41 -5.93 10.22 2.16
C THR A 41 -4.55 9.59 1.97
N TYR A 42 -4.43 8.27 2.11
CA TYR A 42 -3.21 7.52 1.76
C TYR A 42 -2.77 7.80 0.31
N TRP A 43 -3.70 7.67 -0.65
CA TRP A 43 -3.38 7.92 -2.06
C TRP A 43 -3.13 9.39 -2.36
N GLN A 44 -3.76 10.31 -1.64
CA GLN A 44 -3.45 11.74 -1.72
C GLN A 44 -2.02 12.02 -1.24
N ALA A 45 -1.58 11.37 -0.16
CA ALA A 45 -0.20 11.48 0.32
C ALA A 45 0.80 10.91 -0.70
N ALA A 46 0.54 9.74 -1.28
CA ALA A 46 1.38 9.16 -2.33
C ALA A 46 1.47 10.08 -3.57
N ILE A 47 0.35 10.66 -4.01
CA ILE A 47 0.29 11.61 -5.13
C ILE A 47 1.06 12.88 -4.81
N THR A 48 1.04 13.36 -3.56
CA THR A 48 1.87 14.51 -3.15
C THR A 48 3.36 14.23 -3.38
N GLY A 49 3.82 13.02 -3.06
CA GLY A 49 5.20 12.59 -3.34
C GLY A 49 5.51 12.54 -4.84
N VAL A 50 4.56 12.03 -5.64
CA VAL A 50 4.66 12.02 -7.11
C VAL A 50 4.81 13.44 -7.65
N ASP A 51 3.91 14.34 -7.27
CA ASP A 51 3.88 15.72 -7.79
C ASP A 51 5.14 16.50 -7.40
N THR A 52 5.56 16.39 -6.13
CA THR A 52 6.77 17.06 -5.64
C THR A 52 8.01 16.60 -6.41
N LYS A 53 8.15 15.29 -6.63
CA LYS A 53 9.31 14.76 -7.36
C LYS A 53 9.25 15.09 -8.85
N ALA A 54 8.07 15.08 -9.45
CA ALA A 54 7.90 15.47 -10.85
C ALA A 54 8.30 16.94 -11.08
N GLU A 55 7.91 17.84 -10.17
CA GLU A 55 8.31 19.24 -10.23
C GLU A 55 9.83 19.40 -10.07
N GLU A 56 10.44 18.71 -9.10
CA GLU A 56 11.88 18.73 -8.87
C GLU A 56 12.69 18.29 -10.09
N LEU A 57 12.22 17.24 -10.79
CA LEU A 57 12.92 16.67 -11.95
C LEU A 57 12.52 17.33 -13.28
N GLY A 58 11.52 18.21 -13.28
CA GLY A 58 11.03 18.85 -14.50
C GLY A 58 10.34 17.89 -15.47
N VAL A 59 9.72 16.82 -14.96
CA VAL A 59 8.94 15.85 -15.73
C VAL A 59 7.45 16.13 -15.62
N THR A 60 6.68 15.65 -16.61
CA THR A 60 5.21 15.73 -16.57
C THR A 60 4.63 14.40 -16.11
N VAL A 61 3.57 14.45 -15.32
CA VAL A 61 2.85 13.27 -14.85
C VAL A 61 1.35 13.40 -15.09
N ASN A 62 0.73 12.32 -15.54
CA ASN A 62 -0.72 12.17 -15.56
C ASN A 62 -1.09 11.08 -14.55
N LYS A 63 -2.12 11.32 -13.75
CA LYS A 63 -2.53 10.44 -12.65
C LYS A 63 -3.93 9.94 -12.88
N THR A 64 -4.11 8.63 -12.82
CA THR A 64 -5.41 7.96 -12.93
C THR A 64 -5.57 6.92 -11.82
N GLY A 65 -6.80 6.58 -11.52
CA GLY A 65 -7.17 5.55 -10.57
C GLY A 65 -8.68 5.35 -10.57
N PRO A 66 -9.16 4.16 -10.24
CA PRO A 66 -10.60 3.91 -10.13
C PRO A 66 -11.21 4.64 -8.91
N ASN A 67 -12.52 4.63 -8.81
CA ASN A 67 -13.21 5.21 -7.67
C ASN A 67 -12.99 4.42 -6.38
N ALA A 68 -12.91 3.10 -6.47
CA ALA A 68 -12.65 2.23 -5.33
C ALA A 68 -11.59 1.18 -5.68
N GLU A 69 -10.85 0.73 -4.67
CA GLU A 69 -9.81 -0.29 -4.86
C GLU A 69 -10.37 -1.67 -5.26
N SER A 70 -11.65 -1.90 -5.08
CA SER A 70 -12.37 -3.08 -5.58
C SER A 70 -12.71 -3.02 -7.08
N ASP A 71 -12.55 -1.86 -7.73
CA ASP A 71 -12.90 -1.67 -9.15
C ASP A 71 -11.72 -2.11 -10.06
N ILE A 72 -11.36 -3.39 -9.95
CA ILE A 72 -10.19 -3.99 -10.63
C ILE A 72 -10.26 -3.83 -12.14
N ALA A 73 -11.43 -4.11 -12.74
CA ALA A 73 -11.60 -4.02 -14.19
C ALA A 73 -11.42 -2.59 -14.72
N ASP A 74 -11.87 -1.59 -13.95
CA ASP A 74 -11.69 -0.17 -14.29
C ASP A 74 -10.21 0.21 -14.22
N GLN A 75 -9.48 -0.24 -13.20
CA GLN A 75 -8.04 0.00 -13.13
C GLN A 75 -7.28 -0.62 -14.30
N VAL A 76 -7.61 -1.86 -14.67
CA VAL A 76 -6.99 -2.53 -15.84
C VAL A 76 -7.25 -1.73 -17.12
N GLN A 77 -8.47 -1.21 -17.31
CA GLN A 77 -8.79 -0.36 -18.45
C GLN A 77 -7.97 0.94 -18.43
N GLN A 78 -7.83 1.58 -17.28
CA GLN A 78 -7.03 2.79 -17.12
C GLN A 78 -5.55 2.53 -17.37
N LEU A 79 -5.00 1.41 -16.90
CA LEU A 79 -3.63 0.98 -17.20
C LEU A 79 -3.42 0.78 -18.72
N ASN A 80 -4.35 0.11 -19.41
CA ASN A 80 -4.29 -0.03 -20.85
C ASN A 80 -4.36 1.32 -21.59
N ASN A 81 -5.17 2.26 -21.10
CA ASN A 81 -5.22 3.62 -21.63
C ASN A 81 -3.89 4.35 -21.45
N ALA A 82 -3.27 4.23 -20.26
CA ALA A 82 -1.94 4.78 -19.99
C ALA A 82 -0.87 4.21 -20.93
N ILE A 83 -0.85 2.90 -21.14
CA ILE A 83 0.06 2.24 -22.10
C ILE A 83 -0.15 2.79 -23.53
N ASN A 84 -1.38 3.04 -23.93
CA ASN A 84 -1.70 3.54 -25.26
C ASN A 84 -1.29 5.01 -25.48
N GLN A 85 -1.01 5.77 -24.43
CA GLN A 85 -0.43 7.11 -24.53
C GLN A 85 1.05 7.07 -24.94
N ASN A 86 1.70 5.89 -24.92
CA ASN A 86 3.12 5.68 -25.17
C ASN A 86 3.98 6.61 -24.29
N PRO A 87 3.83 6.59 -22.97
CA PRO A 87 4.64 7.39 -22.05
C PRO A 87 6.09 6.90 -22.01
N ASP A 88 6.96 7.70 -21.44
CA ASP A 88 8.35 7.31 -21.17
C ASP A 88 8.43 6.30 -20.00
N GLY A 89 7.39 6.15 -19.22
CA GLY A 89 7.29 5.15 -18.16
C GLY A 89 5.95 5.22 -17.42
N ILE A 90 5.67 4.16 -16.67
CA ILE A 90 4.44 4.01 -15.87
C ILE A 90 4.81 3.66 -14.44
N ALA A 91 4.24 4.40 -13.47
CA ALA A 91 4.23 4.01 -12.06
C ALA A 91 2.87 3.37 -11.75
N LEU A 92 2.88 2.13 -11.27
CA LEU A 92 1.68 1.32 -11.03
C LEU A 92 1.57 0.85 -9.59
N ALA A 93 0.43 1.11 -8.97
CA ALA A 93 0.00 0.42 -7.75
C ALA A 93 -1.20 -0.47 -8.08
N ALA A 94 -1.00 -1.78 -8.20
CA ALA A 94 -1.99 -2.69 -8.72
C ALA A 94 -3.04 -3.11 -7.69
N ASN A 95 -4.34 -3.02 -8.02
CA ASN A 95 -5.43 -3.55 -7.20
C ASN A 95 -5.49 -5.09 -7.19
N SER A 96 -5.04 -5.70 -8.27
CA SER A 96 -4.94 -7.15 -8.39
C SER A 96 -3.62 -7.53 -9.06
N GLN A 97 -2.85 -8.38 -8.37
CA GLN A 97 -1.57 -8.88 -8.89
C GLN A 97 -1.73 -9.77 -10.13
N ASP A 98 -2.90 -10.35 -10.35
CA ASP A 98 -3.16 -11.25 -11.49
C ASP A 98 -3.82 -10.53 -12.66
N ALA A 99 -4.74 -9.60 -12.39
CA ALA A 99 -5.52 -8.93 -13.44
C ALA A 99 -4.69 -8.01 -14.35
N VAL A 100 -3.52 -7.55 -13.88
CA VAL A 100 -2.65 -6.63 -14.62
C VAL A 100 -1.61 -7.31 -15.51
N LEU A 101 -1.49 -8.65 -15.45
CA LEU A 101 -0.40 -9.38 -16.12
C LEU A 101 -0.39 -9.20 -17.65
N GLU A 102 -1.56 -9.22 -18.31
CA GLU A 102 -1.67 -9.00 -19.76
C GLU A 102 -1.28 -7.56 -20.16
N ALA A 103 -1.70 -6.59 -19.34
CA ALA A 103 -1.33 -5.19 -19.57
C ALA A 103 0.17 -4.96 -19.37
N LEU A 104 0.79 -5.60 -18.37
CA LEU A 104 2.24 -5.55 -18.17
C LEU A 104 3.01 -6.18 -19.33
N GLN A 105 2.52 -7.29 -19.90
CA GLN A 105 3.11 -7.86 -21.11
C GLN A 105 3.01 -6.88 -22.29
N THR A 106 1.87 -6.21 -22.45
CA THR A 106 1.69 -5.21 -23.50
C THR A 106 2.64 -4.02 -23.32
N ALA A 107 2.86 -3.56 -22.10
CA ALA A 107 3.83 -2.50 -21.81
C ALA A 107 5.26 -2.94 -22.18
N LEU A 108 5.62 -4.18 -21.82
CA LEU A 108 6.92 -4.77 -22.17
C LEU A 108 7.13 -4.84 -23.69
N ASP A 109 6.14 -5.33 -24.43
CA ASP A 109 6.17 -5.44 -25.89
C ASP A 109 6.33 -4.07 -26.60
N LYS A 110 5.87 -3.00 -25.91
CA LYS A 110 6.04 -1.60 -26.35
C LYS A 110 7.28 -0.92 -25.79
N GLU A 111 8.12 -1.65 -25.06
CA GLU A 111 9.32 -1.13 -24.40
C GLU A 111 9.05 0.02 -23.41
N ILE A 112 7.86 0.04 -22.80
CA ILE A 112 7.48 1.03 -21.78
C ILE A 112 7.88 0.47 -20.40
N PRO A 113 8.81 1.11 -19.67
CA PRO A 113 9.23 0.67 -18.35
C PRO A 113 8.08 0.88 -17.33
N VAL A 114 7.90 -0.11 -16.46
CA VAL A 114 6.93 -0.03 -15.36
C VAL A 114 7.67 -0.14 -14.03
N VAL A 115 7.43 0.81 -13.14
CA VAL A 115 7.80 0.75 -11.72
C VAL A 115 6.54 0.47 -10.92
N CYS A 116 6.54 -0.59 -10.12
CA CYS A 116 5.49 -0.81 -9.13
C CYS A 116 5.78 -0.02 -7.85
N PHE A 117 4.78 0.57 -7.24
CA PHE A 117 4.91 1.23 -5.94
C PHE A 117 3.72 0.89 -5.04
N ASP A 118 3.90 1.00 -3.72
CA ASP A 118 2.97 0.53 -2.70
C ASP A 118 2.82 -1.00 -2.67
N THR A 119 2.63 -1.60 -3.82
CA THR A 119 2.45 -3.04 -3.98
C THR A 119 3.19 -3.54 -5.21
N GLY A 120 3.72 -4.75 -5.13
CA GLY A 120 4.34 -5.43 -6.26
C GLY A 120 3.37 -6.29 -7.05
N VAL A 121 3.88 -6.84 -8.14
CA VAL A 121 3.22 -7.86 -8.96
C VAL A 121 4.17 -9.07 -9.06
N PRO A 122 4.11 -10.01 -8.10
CA PRO A 122 5.11 -11.09 -7.98
C PRO A 122 5.24 -11.98 -9.21
N ASN A 123 4.13 -12.18 -9.94
CA ASN A 123 4.09 -13.01 -11.14
C ASN A 123 4.14 -12.19 -12.44
N ALA A 124 4.61 -10.95 -12.38
CA ALA A 124 4.77 -10.11 -13.57
C ALA A 124 5.62 -10.81 -14.64
N PRO A 125 5.31 -10.63 -15.94
CA PRO A 125 6.17 -11.12 -17.01
C PRO A 125 7.61 -10.63 -16.81
N GLU A 126 8.58 -11.52 -17.03
CA GLU A 126 10.00 -11.21 -16.80
C GLU A 126 10.42 -9.95 -17.59
N GLY A 127 10.98 -8.97 -16.89
CA GLY A 127 11.41 -7.69 -17.46
C GLY A 127 10.31 -6.65 -17.63
N SER A 128 9.04 -6.96 -17.36
CA SER A 128 7.94 -5.99 -17.47
C SER A 128 7.93 -4.97 -16.33
N VAL A 129 8.40 -5.33 -15.16
CA VAL A 129 8.55 -4.45 -14.00
C VAL A 129 10.05 -4.26 -13.73
N ILE A 130 10.51 -3.02 -13.77
CA ILE A 130 11.94 -2.70 -13.63
C ILE A 130 12.38 -2.50 -12.18
N ALA A 131 11.44 -2.15 -11.29
CA ALA A 131 11.64 -2.04 -9.86
C ALA A 131 10.29 -2.03 -9.13
N THR A 132 10.31 -2.46 -7.87
CA THR A 132 9.19 -2.36 -6.92
C THR A 132 9.60 -1.55 -5.70
N ILE A 133 8.81 -0.54 -5.36
CA ILE A 133 9.04 0.37 -4.23
C ILE A 133 7.85 0.22 -3.28
N ALA A 134 8.04 -0.51 -2.20
CA ALA A 134 6.95 -0.86 -1.30
C ALA A 134 7.48 -1.10 0.12
N THR A 135 6.57 -1.04 1.08
CA THR A 135 6.80 -1.52 2.44
C THR A 135 7.07 -3.05 2.42
N ASP A 136 7.93 -3.53 3.32
CA ASP A 136 7.94 -4.96 3.66
C ASP A 136 6.65 -5.28 4.43
N ASN A 137 5.63 -5.69 3.68
CA ASN A 137 4.29 -5.84 4.22
C ASN A 137 4.14 -7.02 5.18
N GLU A 138 4.89 -8.11 5.00
CA GLU A 138 4.90 -9.21 5.96
C GLU A 138 5.51 -8.77 7.28
N ALA A 139 6.65 -8.09 7.24
CA ALA A 139 7.27 -7.53 8.44
C ALA A 139 6.37 -6.49 9.14
N ALA A 140 5.71 -5.62 8.37
CA ALA A 140 4.80 -4.61 8.92
C ALA A 140 3.56 -5.24 9.58
N GLY A 141 2.99 -6.30 8.98
CA GLY A 141 1.91 -7.08 9.60
C GLY A 141 2.36 -7.78 10.89
N ALA A 142 3.59 -8.30 10.89
CA ALA A 142 4.19 -8.91 12.08
C ALA A 142 4.35 -7.89 13.23
N VAL A 143 4.76 -6.65 12.95
CA VAL A 143 4.85 -5.57 13.95
C VAL A 143 3.49 -5.30 14.60
N ALA A 144 2.39 -5.27 13.83
CA ALA A 144 1.05 -5.12 14.37
C ALA A 144 0.69 -6.28 15.31
N ALA A 145 1.00 -7.52 14.92
CA ALA A 145 0.77 -8.71 15.74
C ALA A 145 1.57 -8.70 17.05
N GLU A 146 2.85 -8.35 17.00
CA GLU A 146 3.72 -8.28 18.18
C GLU A 146 3.20 -7.29 19.20
N ASN A 147 2.84 -6.08 18.78
CA ASN A 147 2.33 -5.05 19.68
C ASN A 147 0.95 -5.41 20.25
N MET A 148 0.06 -6.00 19.46
CA MET A 148 -1.21 -6.52 19.94
C MET A 148 -1.02 -7.65 20.96
N TYR A 149 -0.12 -8.60 20.65
CA TYR A 149 0.14 -9.75 21.51
C TYR A 149 0.65 -9.36 22.89
N GLU A 150 1.53 -8.37 22.99
CA GLU A 150 2.02 -7.87 24.28
C GLU A 150 0.89 -7.44 25.23
N VAL A 151 -0.21 -6.96 24.69
CA VAL A 151 -1.38 -6.52 25.49
C VAL A 151 -2.32 -7.68 25.83
N ILE A 152 -2.47 -8.66 24.93
CA ILE A 152 -3.50 -9.72 25.09
C ILE A 152 -2.94 -11.05 25.61
N LYS A 153 -1.62 -11.23 25.68
CA LYS A 153 -0.97 -12.52 26.01
C LYS A 153 -1.41 -13.12 27.36
N ASP A 154 -1.55 -12.28 28.39
CA ASP A 154 -1.95 -12.75 29.71
C ASP A 154 -3.41 -13.22 29.71
N THR A 155 -4.28 -12.57 28.95
CA THR A 155 -5.67 -13.00 28.77
C THR A 155 -5.74 -14.35 28.06
N ILE A 156 -4.94 -14.55 27.00
CA ILE A 156 -4.83 -15.85 26.30
C ILE A 156 -4.30 -16.93 27.24
N ALA A 157 -3.23 -16.63 27.99
CA ALA A 157 -2.60 -17.60 28.89
C ALA A 157 -3.56 -18.08 29.98
N ASN A 158 -4.41 -17.20 30.50
CA ASN A 158 -5.36 -17.49 31.59
C ASN A 158 -6.75 -17.91 31.11
N ALA A 159 -7.03 -17.85 29.80
CA ALA A 159 -8.32 -18.24 29.26
C ALA A 159 -8.59 -19.73 29.47
N THR A 160 -9.80 -20.06 29.96
CA THR A 160 -10.33 -21.42 30.09
C THR A 160 -11.19 -21.83 28.91
N ASP A 161 -11.74 -20.85 28.23
CA ASP A 161 -12.57 -20.98 27.04
C ASP A 161 -11.83 -20.44 25.82
N GLN A 162 -12.31 -20.78 24.63
CA GLN A 162 -11.76 -20.31 23.37
C GLN A 162 -11.87 -18.78 23.28
N VAL A 163 -10.83 -18.11 22.82
CA VAL A 163 -10.82 -16.66 22.55
C VAL A 163 -10.60 -16.39 21.06
N ARG A 164 -10.98 -15.20 20.60
CA ARG A 164 -10.96 -14.81 19.19
C ARG A 164 -10.20 -13.51 18.99
N ILE A 165 -9.38 -13.51 17.95
CA ILE A 165 -8.71 -12.32 17.39
C ILE A 165 -9.25 -12.11 15.98
N GLY A 166 -9.82 -10.94 15.72
CA GLY A 166 -10.31 -10.56 14.40
C GLY A 166 -9.24 -9.91 13.55
N GLU A 167 -9.28 -10.17 12.25
CA GLU A 167 -8.53 -9.44 11.24
C GLU A 167 -9.46 -9.06 10.09
N VAL A 168 -9.55 -7.77 9.78
CA VAL A 168 -10.30 -7.27 8.62
C VAL A 168 -9.29 -6.80 7.58
N ASN A 169 -9.17 -7.56 6.50
CA ASN A 169 -8.33 -7.23 5.34
C ASN A 169 -9.18 -6.65 4.22
N GLN A 170 -8.69 -5.58 3.61
CA GLN A 170 -9.40 -4.88 2.55
C GLN A 170 -9.73 -5.78 1.36
N ASP A 171 -8.79 -6.62 0.97
CA ASP A 171 -8.90 -7.50 -0.19
C ASP A 171 -8.04 -8.77 -0.03
N ALA A 172 -8.16 -9.66 -1.00
CA ALA A 172 -7.34 -10.85 -1.16
C ALA A 172 -6.70 -10.90 -2.58
N THR A 173 -6.55 -9.75 -3.22
CA THR A 173 -6.16 -9.61 -4.63
C THR A 173 -4.85 -8.83 -4.83
N SER A 174 -4.51 -7.92 -3.93
CA SER A 174 -3.26 -7.15 -3.99
C SER A 174 -2.18 -7.79 -3.13
N ALA A 175 -0.94 -7.76 -3.62
CA ALA A 175 0.19 -8.41 -2.95
C ALA A 175 0.51 -7.78 -1.60
N ASN A 176 0.39 -6.45 -1.47
CA ASN A 176 0.68 -5.77 -0.20
C ASN A 176 -0.33 -6.14 0.91
N ILE A 177 -1.62 -6.12 0.63
CA ILE A 177 -2.65 -6.47 1.62
C ILE A 177 -2.56 -7.96 1.99
N SER A 178 -2.37 -8.84 1.00
CA SER A 178 -2.20 -10.27 1.24
C SER A 178 -0.95 -10.56 2.09
N GLY A 179 0.19 -9.97 1.75
CA GLY A 179 1.45 -10.13 2.50
C GLY A 179 1.32 -9.59 3.93
N ARG A 180 0.72 -8.43 4.10
CA ARG A 180 0.48 -7.81 5.42
C ARG A 180 -0.44 -8.66 6.30
N GLY A 181 -1.56 -9.12 5.75
CA GLY A 181 -2.49 -9.99 6.46
C GLY A 181 -1.83 -11.31 6.87
N MET A 182 -1.11 -11.96 5.96
CA MET A 182 -0.37 -13.18 6.29
C MET A 182 0.76 -12.93 7.30
N GLY A 183 1.43 -11.77 7.24
CA GLY A 183 2.43 -11.36 8.22
C GLY A 183 1.85 -11.28 9.63
N PHE A 184 0.69 -10.66 9.77
CA PHE A 184 -0.04 -10.62 11.04
C PHE A 184 -0.46 -12.01 11.51
N ILE A 185 -1.10 -12.80 10.66
CA ILE A 185 -1.58 -14.15 10.99
C ILE A 185 -0.43 -15.05 11.44
N ASN A 186 0.64 -15.11 10.64
CA ASN A 186 1.78 -16.00 10.90
C ASN A 186 2.50 -15.61 12.19
N LYS A 187 2.73 -14.31 12.43
CA LYS A 187 3.39 -13.84 13.64
C LYS A 187 2.51 -14.07 14.88
N MET A 188 1.24 -13.75 14.81
CA MET A 188 0.32 -13.98 15.93
C MET A 188 0.24 -15.47 16.28
N LYS A 189 0.10 -16.34 15.27
CA LYS A 189 0.12 -17.80 15.44
C LYS A 189 1.42 -18.27 16.09
N GLU A 190 2.58 -17.82 15.58
CA GLU A 190 3.90 -18.12 16.13
C GLU A 190 4.00 -17.79 17.61
N LEU A 191 3.60 -16.57 18.01
CA LEU A 191 3.68 -16.10 19.40
C LEU A 191 2.75 -16.91 20.34
N ILE A 192 1.52 -17.15 19.92
CA ILE A 192 0.56 -17.91 20.69
C ILE A 192 1.01 -19.38 20.88
N GLU A 193 1.52 -19.99 19.82
CA GLU A 193 2.02 -21.40 19.85
C GLU A 193 3.31 -21.52 20.66
N ALA A 194 4.18 -20.50 20.65
CA ALA A 194 5.38 -20.47 21.50
C ALA A 194 5.05 -20.48 23.00
N ASP A 195 3.88 -19.93 23.38
CA ASP A 195 3.38 -19.95 24.75
C ASP A 195 2.53 -21.21 25.07
N GLY A 196 2.51 -22.20 24.15
CA GLY A 196 1.91 -23.52 24.36
C GLY A 196 0.41 -23.59 24.14
N LYS A 197 -0.18 -22.59 23.50
CA LYS A 197 -1.60 -22.57 23.10
C LYS A 197 -1.75 -22.98 21.63
N THR A 198 -2.94 -23.48 21.27
CA THR A 198 -3.26 -23.91 19.90
C THR A 198 -4.05 -22.84 19.17
N VAL A 199 -3.81 -22.71 17.86
CA VAL A 199 -4.43 -21.69 17.00
C VAL A 199 -5.12 -22.33 15.81
N ALA A 200 -6.32 -21.88 15.50
CA ALA A 200 -6.98 -22.12 14.23
C ALA A 200 -7.30 -20.80 13.53
N VAL A 201 -6.97 -20.71 12.26
CA VAL A 201 -7.30 -19.58 11.39
C VAL A 201 -8.53 -19.94 10.57
N VAL A 202 -9.53 -19.09 10.60
CA VAL A 202 -10.83 -19.30 9.94
C VAL A 202 -11.25 -18.05 9.16
N GLY A 203 -12.30 -18.17 8.37
CA GLY A 203 -12.90 -17.05 7.63
C GLY A 203 -12.57 -17.07 6.16
N ASN A 204 -11.98 -16.00 5.62
CA ASN A 204 -11.72 -15.89 4.20
C ASN A 204 -10.78 -17.00 3.69
N GLN A 205 -11.24 -17.74 2.68
CA GLN A 205 -10.57 -18.96 2.20
C GLN A 205 -9.17 -18.69 1.62
N TYR A 206 -8.97 -17.56 0.94
CA TYR A 206 -7.66 -17.20 0.39
C TYR A 206 -6.57 -17.16 1.48
N TYR A 207 -6.87 -16.54 2.63
CA TYR A 207 -5.94 -16.47 3.75
C TYR A 207 -5.80 -17.81 4.46
N VAL A 208 -6.91 -18.50 4.71
CA VAL A 208 -6.92 -19.82 5.38
C VAL A 208 -6.07 -20.85 4.63
N ASP A 209 -6.15 -20.87 3.30
CA ASP A 209 -5.40 -21.82 2.46
C ASP A 209 -3.88 -21.62 2.49
N GLN A 210 -3.41 -20.44 2.91
CA GLN A 210 -1.98 -20.13 3.02
C GLN A 210 -1.40 -20.45 4.41
N VAL A 211 -2.23 -20.79 5.39
CA VAL A 211 -1.75 -21.09 6.74
C VAL A 211 -1.17 -22.49 6.83
N GLU A 212 0.13 -22.57 7.09
CA GLU A 212 0.78 -23.85 7.32
C GLU A 212 0.38 -24.45 8.66
N ASN A 213 0.09 -25.75 8.69
CA ASN A 213 -0.28 -26.48 9.90
C ASN A 213 -1.44 -25.81 10.66
N ASN A 214 -2.48 -25.40 9.95
CA ASN A 214 -3.65 -24.79 10.55
C ASN A 214 -4.32 -25.74 11.53
N GLY A 215 -4.72 -25.22 12.70
CA GLY A 215 -5.40 -25.99 13.74
C GLY A 215 -6.87 -26.31 13.41
N ASP A 216 -7.47 -27.12 14.25
CA ASP A 216 -8.91 -27.42 14.20
C ASP A 216 -9.70 -26.39 14.98
N GLU A 217 -10.65 -25.73 14.31
CA GLU A 217 -11.48 -24.68 14.90
C GLU A 217 -12.19 -25.11 16.19
N ALA A 218 -12.68 -26.36 16.23
CA ALA A 218 -13.49 -26.83 17.36
C ALA A 218 -12.66 -27.06 18.63
N SER A 219 -11.34 -27.23 18.51
CA SER A 219 -10.46 -27.60 19.63
C SER A 219 -9.34 -26.59 19.91
N ALA A 220 -9.18 -25.57 19.07
CA ALA A 220 -8.15 -24.55 19.27
C ALA A 220 -8.46 -23.66 20.49
N ASP A 221 -7.40 -23.25 21.20
CA ASP A 221 -7.51 -22.28 22.28
C ASP A 221 -7.82 -20.87 21.76
N VAL A 222 -7.27 -20.53 20.60
CA VAL A 222 -7.42 -19.21 19.96
C VAL A 222 -7.87 -19.36 18.52
N ILE A 223 -8.88 -18.59 18.13
CA ILE A 223 -9.31 -18.40 16.75
C ILE A 223 -8.75 -17.09 16.23
N ILE A 224 -8.11 -17.13 15.07
CA ILE A 224 -7.84 -15.92 14.25
C ILE A 224 -8.87 -15.93 13.13
N GLU A 225 -9.83 -15.02 13.16
CA GLU A 225 -10.87 -14.91 12.15
C GLU A 225 -10.55 -13.79 11.17
N VAL A 226 -10.40 -14.16 9.90
CA VAL A 226 -10.07 -13.23 8.81
C VAL A 226 -11.30 -12.93 7.98
N ALA A 227 -11.68 -11.66 7.92
CA ALA A 227 -12.77 -11.17 7.10
C ALA A 227 -12.27 -10.26 5.98
N VAL A 228 -12.92 -10.34 4.82
CA VAL A 228 -12.67 -9.47 3.66
C VAL A 228 -14.01 -8.92 3.19
N PRO A 229 -14.19 -7.59 3.16
CA PRO A 229 -15.42 -6.98 2.69
C PRO A 229 -15.62 -7.23 1.20
N ALA A 230 -16.87 -7.26 0.75
CA ALA A 230 -17.20 -7.48 -0.65
C ALA A 230 -16.72 -6.36 -1.58
N GLN A 231 -16.54 -5.16 -1.04
CA GLN A 231 -15.95 -4.00 -1.70
C GLN A 231 -15.09 -3.22 -0.70
N THR A 232 -14.11 -2.49 -1.19
CA THR A 232 -13.13 -1.74 -0.40
C THR A 232 -13.70 -0.40 0.10
N THR A 233 -14.73 -0.46 0.94
CA THR A 233 -15.38 0.70 1.55
C THR A 233 -15.36 0.62 3.07
N VAL A 234 -15.34 1.77 3.73
CA VAL A 234 -15.41 1.86 5.20
C VAL A 234 -16.71 1.22 5.71
N GLU A 235 -17.84 1.41 5.02
CA GLU A 235 -19.14 0.86 5.40
C GLU A 235 -19.15 -0.67 5.42
N LEU A 236 -18.67 -1.30 4.34
CA LEU A 236 -18.61 -2.76 4.26
C LEU A 236 -17.53 -3.34 5.20
N SER A 237 -16.42 -2.65 5.38
CA SER A 237 -15.43 -3.01 6.39
C SER A 237 -15.99 -2.92 7.79
N SER A 238 -16.84 -1.92 8.08
CA SER A 238 -17.56 -1.80 9.35
C SER A 238 -18.54 -2.96 9.58
N THR A 239 -19.19 -3.44 8.54
CA THR A 239 -20.06 -4.61 8.62
C THR A 239 -19.26 -5.85 9.01
N GLU A 240 -18.13 -6.11 8.37
CA GLU A 240 -17.27 -7.25 8.71
C GLU A 240 -16.68 -7.12 10.13
N ALA A 241 -16.23 -5.93 10.51
CA ALA A 241 -15.75 -5.66 11.86
C ALA A 241 -16.85 -5.92 12.92
N SER A 242 -18.08 -5.45 12.68
CA SER A 242 -19.22 -5.65 13.57
C SER A 242 -19.54 -7.14 13.73
N ASN A 243 -19.48 -7.92 12.66
CA ASN A 243 -19.72 -9.38 12.72
C ASN A 243 -18.73 -10.09 13.63
N ILE A 244 -17.49 -9.64 13.70
CA ILE A 244 -16.48 -10.19 14.61
C ILE A 244 -16.62 -9.60 16.01
N MET A 245 -16.72 -8.28 16.14
CA MET A 245 -16.75 -7.57 17.42
C MET A 245 -17.97 -7.88 18.29
N THR A 246 -19.05 -8.42 17.71
CA THR A 246 -20.25 -8.84 18.45
C THR A 246 -20.16 -10.27 19.00
N LYS A 247 -19.12 -11.03 18.65
CA LYS A 247 -18.89 -12.37 19.20
C LYS A 247 -18.32 -12.24 20.62
N GLU A 248 -18.88 -12.97 21.55
CA GLU A 248 -18.55 -12.86 22.98
C GLU A 248 -17.11 -13.29 23.31
N ASP A 249 -16.51 -14.12 22.45
CA ASP A 249 -15.13 -14.60 22.57
C ASP A 249 -14.08 -13.66 21.97
N THR A 250 -14.47 -12.56 21.32
CA THR A 250 -13.54 -11.63 20.69
C THR A 250 -12.83 -10.76 21.71
N ILE A 251 -11.49 -10.82 21.74
CA ILE A 251 -10.63 -10.05 22.65
C ILE A 251 -9.81 -8.97 21.94
N ALA A 252 -9.59 -9.10 20.64
CA ALA A 252 -8.82 -8.14 19.85
C ALA A 252 -9.26 -8.11 18.39
N ILE A 253 -8.98 -7.00 17.70
CA ILE A 253 -9.26 -6.84 16.27
C ILE A 253 -8.21 -5.97 15.60
N PHE A 254 -7.78 -6.37 14.40
CA PHE A 254 -6.84 -5.66 13.55
C PHE A 254 -7.52 -5.23 12.25
N GLY A 255 -7.49 -3.94 11.95
CA GLY A 255 -7.82 -3.40 10.62
C GLY A 255 -6.52 -3.19 9.83
N SER A 256 -6.32 -3.96 8.77
CA SER A 256 -4.99 -4.09 8.13
C SER A 256 -4.60 -2.97 7.17
N ASN A 257 -5.47 -1.97 6.98
CA ASN A 257 -5.16 -0.73 6.28
C ASN A 257 -6.12 0.40 6.71
N GLN A 258 -5.95 1.61 6.15
CA GLN A 258 -6.76 2.76 6.54
C GLN A 258 -8.27 2.47 6.45
N VAL A 259 -8.75 1.96 5.32
CA VAL A 259 -10.18 1.71 5.08
C VAL A 259 -10.76 0.72 6.09
N THR A 260 -10.05 -0.37 6.36
CA THR A 260 -10.53 -1.40 7.30
C THR A 260 -10.40 -0.96 8.76
N ALA A 261 -9.35 -0.21 9.11
CA ALA A 261 -9.22 0.36 10.45
C ALA A 261 -10.30 1.43 10.72
N GLU A 262 -10.62 2.27 9.76
CA GLU A 262 -11.76 3.19 9.83
C GLU A 262 -13.09 2.42 9.92
N GLY A 263 -13.20 1.26 9.26
CA GLY A 263 -14.32 0.34 9.39
C GLY A 263 -14.49 -0.18 10.83
N VAL A 264 -13.40 -0.60 11.46
CA VAL A 264 -13.40 -1.02 12.90
C VAL A 264 -13.86 0.14 13.79
N LEU A 265 -13.36 1.34 13.58
CA LEU A 265 -13.77 2.52 14.35
C LEU A 265 -15.24 2.88 14.13
N THR A 266 -15.74 2.75 12.91
CA THR A 266 -17.15 2.98 12.57
C THR A 266 -18.05 1.93 13.25
N ALA A 267 -17.66 0.66 13.26
CA ALA A 267 -18.36 -0.38 14.02
C ALA A 267 -18.40 -0.04 15.52
N ASN A 268 -17.29 0.44 16.07
CA ASN A 268 -17.20 0.82 17.48
C ASN A 268 -18.09 2.00 17.87
N GLN A 269 -18.40 2.93 16.95
CA GLN A 269 -19.35 4.01 17.23
C GLN A 269 -20.71 3.50 17.67
N ASN A 270 -21.13 2.33 17.18
CA ASN A 270 -22.39 1.70 17.55
C ASN A 270 -22.25 0.69 18.70
N LEU A 271 -21.12 -0.01 18.77
CA LEU A 271 -20.91 -1.10 19.71
C LEU A 271 -20.30 -0.64 21.04
N SER A 272 -19.42 0.36 20.99
CA SER A 272 -18.70 0.90 22.16
C SER A 272 -17.95 -0.19 22.94
N VAL A 273 -17.23 -1.07 22.25
CA VAL A 273 -16.54 -2.23 22.82
C VAL A 273 -15.03 -2.16 22.75
N LEU A 274 -14.43 -1.21 21.98
CA LEU A 274 -12.99 -1.05 21.94
C LEU A 274 -12.45 -0.50 23.26
N ALA A 275 -11.35 -1.06 23.73
CA ALA A 275 -10.69 -0.68 24.97
C ALA A 275 -9.17 -0.86 24.87
N ALA A 276 -8.44 -0.28 25.83
CA ALA A 276 -6.99 -0.40 25.90
C ALA A 276 -6.51 -1.78 26.41
N THR A 277 -7.37 -2.51 27.11
CA THR A 277 -7.06 -3.85 27.66
C THR A 277 -8.21 -4.82 27.42
N PRO A 278 -7.92 -6.15 27.35
CA PRO A 278 -8.95 -7.16 27.13
C PRO A 278 -9.97 -7.29 28.29
N GLU A 279 -9.60 -6.84 29.49
CA GLU A 279 -10.50 -6.85 30.65
C GLU A 279 -11.62 -5.82 30.52
N ASP A 280 -11.36 -4.74 29.80
CA ASP A 280 -12.30 -3.63 29.62
C ASP A 280 -13.08 -3.72 28.29
N GLY A 281 -12.59 -4.50 27.33
CA GLY A 281 -13.23 -4.65 26.02
C GLY A 281 -12.36 -5.33 24.98
N ILE A 282 -12.50 -4.92 23.72
CA ILE A 282 -11.76 -5.45 22.59
C ILE A 282 -10.57 -4.54 22.30
N VAL A 283 -9.36 -5.11 22.25
CA VAL A 283 -8.15 -4.36 21.91
C VAL A 283 -8.10 -4.14 20.39
N GLY A 284 -8.09 -2.89 19.97
CA GLY A 284 -8.03 -2.51 18.56
C GLY A 284 -6.63 -2.06 18.11
N VAL A 285 -6.17 -2.55 16.96
CA VAL A 285 -4.96 -2.12 16.27
C VAL A 285 -5.30 -1.73 14.84
N GLY A 286 -4.74 -0.63 14.36
CA GLY A 286 -4.91 -0.15 13.00
C GLY A 286 -3.64 -0.28 12.15
N PHE A 287 -3.78 0.17 10.92
CA PHE A 287 -2.68 0.29 9.96
C PHE A 287 -2.91 1.51 9.09
N ASP A 288 -1.84 2.18 8.67
CA ASP A 288 -1.85 3.48 8.02
C ASP A 288 -2.11 4.64 9.00
N ALA A 289 -2.45 5.79 8.49
CA ALA A 289 -2.73 7.00 9.27
C ALA A 289 -4.06 7.64 8.82
N GLY A 290 -4.10 8.93 8.67
CA GLY A 290 -5.32 9.69 8.42
C GLY A 290 -5.89 10.29 9.71
N ALA A 291 -6.63 11.38 9.60
CA ALA A 291 -7.11 12.13 10.75
C ALA A 291 -7.93 11.26 11.73
N THR A 292 -8.76 10.35 11.22
CA THR A 292 -9.60 9.47 12.04
C THR A 292 -8.78 8.47 12.85
N LEU A 293 -7.80 7.81 12.23
CA LEU A 293 -6.93 6.86 12.91
C LEU A 293 -6.04 7.55 13.94
N LYS A 294 -5.42 8.66 13.56
CA LYS A 294 -4.58 9.44 14.49
C LYS A 294 -5.33 9.89 15.73
N ALA A 295 -6.56 10.35 15.57
CA ALA A 295 -7.41 10.72 16.70
C ALA A 295 -7.72 9.52 17.61
N ALA A 296 -8.05 8.37 17.02
CA ALA A 296 -8.34 7.14 17.77
C ALA A 296 -7.13 6.56 18.50
N VAL A 297 -5.93 6.70 17.94
CA VAL A 297 -4.67 6.34 18.61
C VAL A 297 -4.37 7.34 19.74
N ALA A 298 -4.51 8.64 19.48
CA ALA A 298 -4.24 9.68 20.48
C ALA A 298 -5.14 9.60 21.70
N ASP A 299 -6.42 9.21 21.54
CA ASP A 299 -7.37 9.07 22.63
C ASP A 299 -7.42 7.67 23.27
N GLY A 300 -6.67 6.71 22.74
CA GLY A 300 -6.57 5.34 23.25
C GLY A 300 -7.72 4.41 22.84
N THR A 301 -8.59 4.80 21.91
CA THR A 301 -9.61 3.92 21.31
C THR A 301 -8.93 2.77 20.56
N LEU A 302 -7.86 3.04 19.82
CA LEU A 302 -6.89 2.06 19.34
C LEU A 302 -5.63 2.13 20.21
N ILE A 303 -5.03 0.99 20.52
CA ILE A 303 -3.77 0.98 21.28
C ILE A 303 -2.61 1.49 20.44
N GLY A 304 -2.72 1.47 19.14
CA GLY A 304 -1.75 1.97 18.17
C GLY A 304 -2.07 1.48 16.76
N ALA A 305 -1.18 1.82 15.84
CA ALA A 305 -1.25 1.38 14.47
C ALA A 305 0.17 1.32 13.86
N VAL A 306 0.29 0.70 12.69
CA VAL A 306 1.52 0.71 11.90
C VAL A 306 1.34 1.70 10.76
N THR A 307 2.25 2.66 10.60
CA THR A 307 2.25 3.57 9.43
C THR A 307 3.29 3.18 8.41
N GLN A 308 3.11 3.65 7.20
CA GLN A 308 4.01 3.50 6.05
C GLN A 308 4.52 4.87 5.60
N ALA A 309 5.29 4.91 4.50
CA ALA A 309 5.83 6.12 3.89
C ALA A 309 5.25 6.38 2.49
N PRO A 310 3.94 6.66 2.33
CA PRO A 310 3.31 6.82 1.00
C PRO A 310 3.90 7.96 0.19
N VAL A 311 4.27 9.08 0.82
CA VAL A 311 4.92 10.22 0.15
C VAL A 311 6.25 9.77 -0.46
N ASP A 312 7.08 9.04 0.29
CA ASP A 312 8.37 8.54 -0.19
C ASP A 312 8.17 7.52 -1.32
N GLN A 313 7.19 6.64 -1.21
CA GLN A 313 6.89 5.64 -2.25
C GLN A 313 6.52 6.32 -3.58
N GLY A 314 5.65 7.32 -3.55
CA GLY A 314 5.30 8.09 -4.74
C GLY A 314 6.49 8.85 -5.33
N SER A 315 7.27 9.50 -4.48
CA SER A 315 8.49 10.23 -4.87
C SER A 315 9.54 9.31 -5.50
N LEU A 316 9.83 8.18 -4.84
CA LEU A 316 10.82 7.21 -5.30
C LEU A 316 10.40 6.50 -6.60
N ALA A 317 9.09 6.29 -6.81
CA ALA A 317 8.60 5.73 -8.07
C ALA A 317 8.91 6.64 -9.28
N ILE A 318 8.70 7.94 -9.13
CA ILE A 318 9.04 8.91 -10.18
C ILE A 318 10.57 9.04 -10.35
N GLN A 319 11.32 9.04 -9.26
CA GLN A 319 12.80 9.04 -9.32
C GLN A 319 13.32 7.80 -10.04
N ALA A 320 12.78 6.62 -9.77
CA ALA A 320 13.21 5.38 -10.42
C ALA A 320 12.93 5.39 -11.94
N LEU A 321 11.75 5.87 -12.36
CA LEU A 321 11.45 6.03 -13.78
C LEU A 321 12.40 7.02 -14.46
N TYR A 322 12.66 8.16 -13.84
CA TYR A 322 13.58 9.16 -14.33
C TYR A 322 15.01 8.58 -14.47
N ASP A 323 15.51 7.92 -13.42
CA ASP A 323 16.83 7.31 -13.42
C ASP A 323 16.98 6.24 -14.51
N TYR A 324 15.93 5.44 -14.74
CA TYR A 324 15.91 4.47 -15.82
C TYR A 324 16.00 5.15 -17.20
N CYS A 325 15.23 6.22 -17.43
CA CYS A 325 15.29 6.99 -18.67
C CYS A 325 16.67 7.65 -18.90
N GLU A 326 17.37 8.01 -17.81
CA GLU A 326 18.75 8.51 -17.83
C GLU A 326 19.81 7.40 -17.98
N GLY A 327 19.38 6.15 -18.18
CA GLY A 327 20.28 5.00 -18.35
C GLY A 327 20.96 4.52 -17.07
N LYS A 328 20.45 4.90 -15.90
CA LYS A 328 20.95 4.44 -14.60
C LYS A 328 20.32 3.10 -14.21
N GLU A 329 21.05 2.35 -13.39
CA GLU A 329 20.51 1.13 -12.79
C GLU A 329 19.44 1.49 -11.73
N VAL A 330 18.28 0.80 -11.78
CA VAL A 330 17.22 0.90 -10.78
C VAL A 330 17.05 -0.44 -10.09
N LYS A 331 16.62 -0.42 -8.82
CA LYS A 331 16.45 -1.61 -7.97
C LYS A 331 15.21 -1.47 -7.12
N ASP A 332 14.74 -2.60 -6.62
CA ASP A 332 13.71 -2.62 -5.59
C ASP A 332 14.14 -1.86 -4.34
N ILE A 333 13.20 -1.12 -3.75
CA ILE A 333 13.41 -0.35 -2.53
C ILE A 333 12.33 -0.75 -1.53
N ALA A 334 12.75 -1.29 -0.38
CA ALA A 334 11.87 -1.42 0.77
C ALA A 334 11.78 -0.06 1.48
N THR A 335 10.57 0.48 1.60
CA THR A 335 10.33 1.70 2.38
C THR A 335 10.00 1.34 3.83
N ASP A 336 10.26 2.27 4.74
CA ASP A 336 10.10 2.05 6.17
C ASP A 336 8.63 1.95 6.59
N SER A 337 8.40 1.23 7.69
CA SER A 337 7.14 1.19 8.42
C SER A 337 7.42 1.32 9.91
N TYR A 338 6.49 1.95 10.65
CA TYR A 338 6.68 2.27 12.07
C TYR A 338 5.41 1.97 12.86
N TRP A 339 5.58 1.31 14.01
CA TRP A 339 4.53 1.33 15.03
C TRP A 339 4.39 2.74 15.60
N TYR A 340 3.16 3.23 15.71
CA TYR A 340 2.88 4.45 16.43
C TYR A 340 1.71 4.26 17.42
N ASP A 341 1.81 4.95 18.54
CA ASP A 341 0.83 4.99 19.61
C ASP A 341 0.75 6.42 20.18
N ALA A 342 -0.05 6.60 21.23
CA ALA A 342 -0.24 7.92 21.84
C ALA A 342 1.05 8.51 22.45
N GLU A 343 2.06 7.69 22.75
CA GLU A 343 3.29 8.13 23.39
C GLU A 343 4.34 8.60 22.37
N ASN A 344 4.40 7.95 21.17
CA ASN A 344 5.47 8.17 20.21
C ASN A 344 5.03 8.87 18.89
N MET A 345 3.74 9.13 18.69
CA MET A 345 3.24 9.68 17.42
C MET A 345 3.74 11.09 17.06
N GLU A 346 4.35 11.79 18.01
CA GLU A 346 4.96 13.11 17.80
C GLU A 346 6.49 13.03 17.62
N GLU A 347 7.09 11.84 17.59
CA GLU A 347 8.53 11.68 17.40
C GLU A 347 8.95 12.03 15.96
N ASP A 348 10.17 12.58 15.81
CA ASP A 348 10.67 13.17 14.56
C ASP A 348 10.78 12.17 13.39
N ASP A 349 10.91 10.88 13.66
CA ASP A 349 10.98 9.81 12.66
C ASP A 349 9.61 9.17 12.33
N ILE A 350 8.61 9.42 13.16
CA ILE A 350 7.25 8.87 13.01
C ILE A 350 6.28 9.93 12.46
N ALA A 351 6.23 11.10 13.06
CA ALA A 351 5.28 12.16 12.73
C ALA A 351 5.24 12.52 11.23
N PRO A 352 6.34 12.56 10.46
CA PRO A 352 6.30 12.85 9.03
C PRO A 352 5.53 11.80 8.18
N ASN A 353 5.35 10.59 8.70
CA ASN A 353 4.62 9.49 8.05
C ASN A 353 3.16 9.40 8.50
N LEU A 354 2.70 10.31 9.37
CA LEU A 354 1.33 10.38 9.85
C LEU A 354 0.57 11.48 9.08
N TYR A 355 0.24 11.18 7.83
CA TYR A 355 -0.57 12.05 6.96
C TYR A 355 -2.00 12.25 7.52
N ASP A 356 -2.71 13.27 7.04
CA ASP A 356 -4.10 13.61 7.42
C ASP A 356 -5.12 13.13 6.38
#